data_4471ff9b1057d6d5f857de31b97f98e8
#
_entry.id   4471ff9b1057d6d5f857de31b97f98e8
#
_cell.length_a   1.000
_cell.length_b   1.000
_cell.length_c   1.000
_cell.angle_alpha   90.00
_cell.angle_beta   90.00
_cell.angle_gamma   90.00
#
_symmetry.space_group_name_H-M   'P 1'
#
loop_
_entity.id
_entity.type
_entity.pdbx_description
1 polymer ?
#
loop_
_entity_poly.entity_id
_entity_poly.type
_entity_poly.pdbx_seq_one_letter_code
_entity_poly.pdbx_strand_id
1 'polypeptide(L)'
;MYGGFKAFGKNANEALSIYDQTLKLQDAGAFAVEIEIVPYRVAEYISKNVKVFMIGMGSGQGCDAQYLFSEDILGYNQGHIPRHAKVYSDLSKDYEKIKLKSVEAYKKFREDVTSKQYPEKKH
;
A
#
# COMPACT_ATOMS: atom_id res chain seq x y z
N MET A 1 8.82 -17.45 -4.43
CA MET A 1 8.44 -16.70 -3.22
C MET A 1 9.61 -16.68 -2.26
N TYR A 2 10.12 -15.50 -1.89
CA TYR A 2 11.36 -15.32 -1.12
C TYR A 2 11.16 -15.37 0.42
N GLY A 3 10.24 -16.20 0.92
CA GLY A 3 10.20 -16.56 2.36
C GLY A 3 9.84 -15.44 3.33
N GLY A 4 8.75 -14.71 3.11
CA GLY A 4 8.17 -13.72 4.05
C GLY A 4 8.63 -12.28 3.84
N PHE A 5 8.09 -11.35 4.65
CA PHE A 5 8.38 -9.92 4.57
C PHE A 5 9.76 -9.60 5.14
N LYS A 6 10.80 -9.62 4.31
CA LYS A 6 12.14 -9.16 4.69
C LYS A 6 12.79 -8.42 3.53
N ALA A 7 13.65 -7.45 3.88
CA ALA A 7 14.42 -6.70 2.89
C ALA A 7 15.24 -7.64 2.01
N PHE A 8 15.12 -7.49 0.70
CA PHE A 8 15.86 -8.20 -0.33
C PHE A 8 16.82 -7.23 -1.02
N GLY A 9 17.95 -7.73 -1.57
CA GLY A 9 18.97 -6.87 -2.19
C GLY A 9 20.11 -6.48 -1.25
N LYS A 10 20.32 -7.23 -0.15
CA LYS A 10 21.36 -6.94 0.84
C LYS A 10 22.76 -7.36 0.41
N ASN A 11 22.88 -8.21 -0.59
CA ASN A 11 24.15 -8.65 -1.19
C ASN A 11 24.15 -8.41 -2.69
N ALA A 12 25.34 -8.48 -3.31
CA ALA A 12 25.51 -8.17 -4.72
C ALA A 12 24.63 -9.04 -5.65
N ASN A 13 24.49 -10.33 -5.36
CA ASN A 13 23.70 -11.24 -6.18
C ASN A 13 22.21 -10.90 -6.13
N GLU A 14 21.69 -10.58 -4.95
CA GLU A 14 20.30 -10.13 -4.78
C GLU A 14 20.08 -8.79 -5.50
N ALA A 15 21.00 -7.84 -5.34
CA ALA A 15 20.91 -6.53 -5.99
C ALA A 15 20.92 -6.66 -7.53
N LEU A 16 21.79 -7.48 -8.10
CA LEU A 16 21.82 -7.80 -9.52
C LEU A 16 20.53 -8.46 -9.98
N SER A 17 19.99 -9.40 -9.19
CA SER A 17 18.73 -10.06 -9.52
C SER A 17 17.56 -9.07 -9.60
N ILE A 18 17.50 -8.07 -8.69
CA ILE A 18 16.45 -7.02 -8.75
C ILE A 18 16.65 -6.17 -10.01
N TYR A 19 17.87 -5.76 -10.30
CA TYR A 19 18.19 -4.97 -11.48
C TYR A 19 17.78 -5.69 -12.77
N ASP A 20 18.17 -6.98 -12.93
CA ASP A 20 17.79 -7.79 -14.09
C ASP A 20 16.28 -7.97 -14.23
N GLN A 21 15.56 -8.16 -13.11
CA GLN A 21 14.11 -8.25 -13.12
C GLN A 21 13.48 -6.92 -13.55
N THR A 22 14.01 -5.79 -13.09
CA THR A 22 13.54 -4.46 -13.48
C THR A 22 13.74 -4.22 -14.97
N LEU A 23 14.89 -4.60 -15.53
CA LEU A 23 15.14 -4.53 -16.96
C LEU A 23 14.18 -5.41 -17.77
N LYS A 24 13.91 -6.63 -17.32
CA LYS A 24 12.93 -7.52 -17.99
C LYS A 24 11.51 -6.92 -17.99
N LEU A 25 11.09 -6.27 -16.90
CA LEU A 25 9.80 -5.58 -16.85
C LEU A 25 9.78 -4.38 -17.80
N GLN A 26 10.86 -3.59 -17.83
CA GLN A 26 11.01 -2.49 -18.78
C GLN A 26 10.92 -2.98 -20.23
N ASP A 27 11.65 -4.04 -20.58
CA ASP A 27 11.67 -4.60 -21.93
C ASP A 27 10.32 -5.22 -22.33
N ALA A 28 9.56 -5.71 -21.34
CA ALA A 28 8.19 -6.18 -21.52
C ALA A 28 7.18 -5.03 -21.69
N GLY A 29 7.60 -3.75 -21.59
CA GLY A 29 6.74 -2.59 -21.81
C GLY A 29 6.05 -2.06 -20.57
N ALA A 30 6.50 -2.39 -19.37
CA ALA A 30 6.01 -1.76 -18.15
C ALA A 30 6.27 -0.24 -18.20
N PHE A 31 5.26 0.58 -17.87
CA PHE A 31 5.41 2.04 -17.77
C PHE A 31 5.99 2.48 -16.42
N ALA A 32 5.78 1.68 -15.37
CA ALA A 32 6.33 1.88 -14.04
C ALA A 32 6.62 0.54 -13.36
N VAL A 33 7.57 0.55 -12.42
CA VAL A 33 7.91 -0.61 -11.58
C VAL A 33 7.96 -0.16 -10.13
N GLU A 34 7.25 -0.87 -9.26
CA GLU A 34 7.33 -0.68 -7.82
C GLU A 34 8.46 -1.52 -7.23
N ILE A 35 9.23 -0.91 -6.33
CA ILE A 35 10.34 -1.56 -5.61
C ILE A 35 10.11 -1.40 -4.10
N GLU A 36 9.98 -2.55 -3.41
CA GLU A 36 9.58 -2.57 -2.00
C GLU A 36 10.69 -3.10 -1.10
N ILE A 37 10.98 -2.35 -0.03
CA ILE A 37 11.90 -2.73 1.07
C ILE A 37 13.28 -3.19 0.54
N VAL A 38 13.76 -2.55 -0.50
CA VAL A 38 15.11 -2.74 -1.04
C VAL A 38 16.07 -1.71 -0.41
N PRO A 39 17.32 -2.07 -0.09
CA PRO A 39 18.27 -1.11 0.45
C PRO A 39 18.40 0.14 -0.42
N TYR A 40 18.35 1.32 0.20
CA TYR A 40 18.21 2.62 -0.51
C TYR A 40 19.28 2.84 -1.60
N ARG A 41 20.53 2.40 -1.38
CA ARG A 41 21.61 2.53 -2.39
C ARG A 41 21.36 1.67 -3.61
N VAL A 42 20.77 0.49 -3.42
CA VAL A 42 20.41 -0.41 -4.51
C VAL A 42 19.24 0.14 -5.32
N ALA A 43 18.19 0.59 -4.62
CA ALA A 43 17.03 1.21 -5.26
C ALA A 43 17.42 2.48 -6.03
N GLU A 44 18.24 3.35 -5.46
CA GLU A 44 18.76 4.56 -6.11
C GLU A 44 19.62 4.22 -7.35
N TYR A 45 20.49 3.22 -7.24
CA TYR A 45 21.30 2.77 -8.38
C TYR A 45 20.41 2.24 -9.52
N ILE A 46 19.43 1.41 -9.19
CA ILE A 46 18.49 0.87 -10.18
C ILE A 46 17.73 2.01 -10.86
N SER A 47 17.10 2.90 -10.08
CA SER A 47 16.33 4.03 -10.61
C SER A 47 17.15 4.92 -11.57
N LYS A 48 18.43 5.15 -11.28
CA LYS A 48 19.33 5.94 -12.16
C LYS A 48 19.77 5.23 -13.42
N ASN A 49 19.66 3.90 -13.50
CA ASN A 49 20.21 3.09 -14.60
C ASN A 49 19.12 2.36 -15.41
N VAL A 50 17.85 2.61 -15.15
CA VAL A 50 16.72 2.12 -15.97
C VAL A 50 15.98 3.30 -16.59
N LYS A 51 15.13 3.05 -17.58
CA LYS A 51 14.29 4.06 -18.23
C LYS A 51 12.84 4.02 -17.72
N VAL A 52 12.44 2.90 -17.14
CA VAL A 52 11.11 2.73 -16.57
C VAL A 52 10.97 3.58 -15.31
N PHE A 53 9.78 4.17 -15.10
CA PHE A 53 9.50 4.99 -13.93
C PHE A 53 9.50 4.15 -12.65
N MET A 54 10.35 4.51 -11.68
CA MET A 54 10.53 3.74 -10.45
C MET A 54 9.73 4.32 -9.29
N ILE A 55 8.92 3.48 -8.66
CA ILE A 55 8.13 3.83 -7.46
C ILE A 55 8.69 3.09 -6.27
N GLY A 56 9.16 3.81 -5.26
CA GLY A 56 9.76 3.22 -4.06
C GLY A 56 8.76 3.11 -2.91
N MET A 57 8.72 1.96 -2.24
CA MET A 57 8.07 1.79 -0.96
C MET A 57 9.08 1.25 0.06
N GLY A 58 9.46 2.06 1.05
CA GLY A 58 10.46 1.68 2.04
C GLY A 58 11.86 1.43 1.47
N SER A 59 12.16 2.00 0.30
CA SER A 59 13.41 1.79 -0.45
C SER A 59 14.28 3.07 -0.53
N GLY A 60 14.05 4.04 0.36
CA GLY A 60 14.74 5.33 0.37
C GLY A 60 14.19 6.31 -0.66
N GLN A 61 14.81 7.50 -0.73
CA GLN A 61 14.32 8.63 -1.53
C GLN A 61 14.82 8.64 -2.99
N GLY A 62 15.58 7.65 -3.42
CA GLY A 62 16.27 7.65 -4.70
C GLY A 62 15.45 7.17 -5.90
N CYS A 63 14.17 6.85 -5.72
CA CYS A 63 13.23 6.52 -6.81
C CYS A 63 12.51 7.78 -7.32
N ASP A 64 11.89 7.68 -8.51
CA ASP A 64 11.18 8.78 -9.15
C ASP A 64 9.93 9.20 -8.38
N ALA A 65 9.28 8.25 -7.71
CA ALA A 65 8.13 8.48 -6.83
C ALA A 65 8.19 7.62 -5.57
N GLN A 66 7.32 7.95 -4.61
CA GLN A 66 7.16 7.20 -3.37
C GLN A 66 5.72 6.71 -3.23
N TYR A 67 5.57 5.50 -2.71
CA TYR A 67 4.29 4.89 -2.41
C TYR A 67 4.17 4.56 -0.93
N LEU A 68 2.99 4.79 -0.38
CA LEU A 68 2.63 4.38 0.97
C LEU A 68 1.12 4.16 1.05
N PHE A 69 0.67 3.21 1.85
CA PHE A 69 -0.75 2.94 2.04
C PHE A 69 -1.46 4.11 2.73
N SER A 70 -2.68 4.41 2.30
CA SER A 70 -3.49 5.49 2.89
C SER A 70 -3.76 5.28 4.38
N GLU A 71 -3.93 4.01 4.79
CA GLU A 71 -4.12 3.63 6.19
C GLU A 71 -2.96 4.06 7.08
N ASP A 72 -1.73 3.94 6.55
CA ASP A 72 -0.52 4.35 7.26
C ASP A 72 -0.36 5.87 7.23
N ILE A 73 -0.59 6.51 6.07
CA ILE A 73 -0.51 7.98 5.93
C ILE A 73 -1.50 8.67 6.86
N LEU A 74 -2.74 8.18 6.91
CA LEU A 74 -3.85 8.79 7.64
C LEU A 74 -3.98 8.28 9.08
N GLY A 75 -3.18 7.29 9.48
CA GLY A 75 -3.09 6.81 10.85
C GLY A 75 -4.33 6.06 11.35
N TYR A 76 -5.09 5.40 10.46
CA TYR A 76 -6.21 4.55 10.87
C TYR A 76 -5.94 3.06 10.70
N ASN A 77 -4.70 2.69 10.40
CA ASN A 77 -4.27 1.29 10.40
C ASN A 77 -4.44 0.69 11.81
N GLN A 78 -5.23 -0.38 11.92
CA GLN A 78 -5.49 -1.08 13.19
C GLN A 78 -4.47 -2.20 13.46
N GLY A 79 -3.53 -2.41 12.54
CA GLY A 79 -2.51 -3.43 12.61
C GLY A 79 -1.12 -2.90 12.97
N HIS A 80 -0.12 -3.64 12.58
CA HIS A 80 1.27 -3.22 12.70
C HIS A 80 1.58 -2.14 11.68
N ILE A 81 2.09 -0.99 12.14
CA ILE A 81 2.60 0.06 11.25
C ILE A 81 4.02 -0.33 10.82
N PRO A 82 4.30 -0.49 9.52
CA PRO A 82 5.62 -0.86 9.03
C PRO A 82 6.67 0.21 9.38
N ARG A 83 7.93 -0.21 9.62
CA ARG A 83 9.03 0.71 9.96
C ARG A 83 9.27 1.83 8.93
N HIS A 84 8.95 1.58 7.67
CA HIS A 84 9.10 2.55 6.58
C HIS A 84 7.91 3.49 6.45
N ALA A 85 6.80 3.20 7.12
CA ALA A 85 5.61 4.06 7.09
C ALA A 85 5.81 5.29 7.97
N LYS A 86 5.29 6.42 7.49
CA LYS A 86 5.22 7.66 8.25
C LYS A 86 3.76 8.10 8.34
N VAL A 87 3.29 8.25 9.56
CA VAL A 87 1.95 8.74 9.87
C VAL A 87 1.95 10.27 9.80
N TYR A 88 1.04 10.84 9.03
CA TYR A 88 0.88 12.30 8.87
C TYR A 88 -0.37 12.85 9.56
N SER A 89 -1.32 11.95 9.89
CA SER A 89 -2.54 12.29 10.62
C SER A 89 -2.95 11.11 11.51
N ASP A 90 -3.75 11.35 12.55
CA ASP A 90 -4.38 10.30 13.36
C ASP A 90 -5.90 10.39 13.20
N LEU A 91 -6.43 9.67 12.22
CA LEU A 91 -7.85 9.58 11.96
C LEU A 91 -8.50 8.31 12.55
N SER A 92 -7.79 7.57 13.39
CA SER A 92 -8.24 6.29 13.94
C SER A 92 -9.60 6.40 14.65
N LYS A 93 -9.76 7.42 15.51
CA LYS A 93 -11.02 7.65 16.24
C LYS A 93 -12.17 8.08 15.33
N ASP A 94 -11.90 8.81 14.27
CA ASP A 94 -12.95 9.26 13.35
C ASP A 94 -13.42 8.10 12.47
N TYR A 95 -12.51 7.27 11.99
CA TYR A 95 -12.85 6.02 11.28
C TYR A 95 -13.64 5.06 12.18
N GLU A 96 -13.28 4.92 13.46
CA GLU A 96 -14.05 4.10 14.39
C GLU A 96 -15.49 4.63 14.59
N LYS A 97 -15.67 5.95 14.74
CA LYS A 97 -17.01 6.56 14.79
C LYS A 97 -17.83 6.31 13.53
N ILE A 98 -17.20 6.45 12.36
CA ILE A 98 -17.85 6.16 11.06
C ILE A 98 -18.27 4.69 11.00
N LYS A 99 -17.39 3.77 11.38
CA LYS A 99 -17.65 2.34 11.41
C LYS A 99 -18.85 2.00 12.32
N LEU A 100 -18.88 2.54 13.53
CA LEU A 100 -20.01 2.32 14.47
C LEU A 100 -21.33 2.82 13.89
N LYS A 101 -21.36 4.03 13.33
CA LYS A 101 -22.55 4.58 12.66
C LYS A 101 -23.00 3.73 11.47
N SER A 102 -22.06 3.22 10.70
CA SER A 102 -22.37 2.32 9.57
C SER A 102 -23.01 1.02 10.05
N VAL A 103 -22.46 0.42 11.10
CA VAL A 103 -23.03 -0.80 11.70
C VAL A 103 -24.47 -0.55 12.22
N GLU A 104 -24.72 0.58 12.88
CA GLU A 104 -26.07 0.96 13.35
C GLU A 104 -27.04 1.14 12.17
N ALA A 105 -26.62 1.82 11.11
CA ALA A 105 -27.44 2.00 9.92
C ALA A 105 -27.83 0.68 9.26
N TYR A 106 -26.86 -0.27 9.11
CA TYR A 106 -27.16 -1.58 8.57
C TYR A 106 -28.04 -2.44 9.49
N LYS A 107 -27.88 -2.34 10.82
CA LYS A 107 -28.78 -3.01 11.77
C LYS A 107 -30.21 -2.50 11.61
N LYS A 108 -30.39 -1.18 11.56
CA LYS A 108 -31.71 -0.57 11.39
C LYS A 108 -32.34 -0.98 10.04
N PHE A 109 -31.59 -0.92 8.96
CA PHE A 109 -32.05 -1.41 7.65
C PHE A 109 -32.55 -2.86 7.73
N ARG A 110 -31.78 -3.76 8.36
CA ARG A 110 -32.19 -5.15 8.55
C ARG A 110 -33.47 -5.29 9.37
N GLU A 111 -33.62 -4.49 10.43
CA GLU A 111 -34.80 -4.47 11.28
C GLU A 111 -36.04 -4.02 10.49
N ASP A 112 -35.92 -2.94 9.71
CA ASP A 112 -36.99 -2.42 8.87
C ASP A 112 -37.43 -3.45 7.82
N VAL A 113 -36.49 -4.15 7.19
CA VAL A 113 -36.79 -5.24 6.24
C VAL A 113 -37.49 -6.41 6.95
N THR A 114 -37.00 -6.83 8.12
CA THR A 114 -37.55 -7.97 8.85
C THR A 114 -38.95 -7.68 9.38
N SER A 115 -39.19 -6.44 9.83
CA SER A 115 -40.50 -5.98 10.32
C SER A 115 -41.44 -5.51 9.20
N LYS A 116 -41.03 -5.61 7.93
CA LYS A 116 -41.77 -5.17 6.73
C LYS A 116 -42.06 -3.66 6.71
N GLN A 117 -41.26 -2.85 7.40
CA GLN A 117 -41.30 -1.39 7.34
C GLN A 117 -40.56 -0.85 6.10
N TYR A 118 -39.62 -1.61 5.55
CA TYR A 118 -38.98 -1.34 4.25
C TYR A 118 -39.18 -2.53 3.29
N PRO A 119 -39.49 -2.31 1.99
CA PRO A 119 -39.74 -1.00 1.38
C PRO A 119 -41.13 -0.43 1.76
N GLU A 120 -41.22 0.89 1.83
CA GLU A 120 -42.53 1.57 1.93
C GLU A 120 -43.25 1.53 0.58
N LYS A 121 -44.59 1.73 0.59
CA LYS A 121 -45.40 1.71 -0.66
C LYS A 121 -44.96 2.74 -1.71
N LYS A 122 -44.20 3.76 -1.31
CA LYS A 122 -43.64 4.81 -2.21
C LYS A 122 -42.29 4.44 -2.83
N HIS A 123 -41.67 3.38 -2.38
CA HIS A 123 -40.45 2.84 -2.93
C HIS A 123 -40.76 1.69 -3.87
#